data_e1ff816d9d19d3d2ee56d1903efeb1d1
#
_entry.id   e1ff816d9d19d3d2ee56d1903efeb1d1
#
_cell.length_a   1.000
_cell.length_b   1.000
_cell.length_c   1.000
_cell.angle_alpha   90.00
_cell.angle_beta   90.00
_cell.angle_gamma   90.00
#
_symmetry.space_group_name_H-M   'P 1'
#
loop_
_entity.id
_entity.type
_entity.pdbx_description
1 polymer ?
#
loop_
_entity_poly.entity_id
_entity_poly.type
_entity_poly.pdbx_seq_one_letter_code
_entity_poly.pdbx_strand_id
1 'polypeptide(L)'
;MSSFTEKILTATLTMGQGPSGDAPGETLTLSGLRMTVDTVKPIGDAMGQMTMRVFGLSQDVMNRYTSIGTVNLAYKAGNRVTISAGDGGTTPSLIFSGMIMEAWADYAGAPDVAFNVVAFSGGEALLKTIPVSTFKGDTDIAEVMRGLATQAGLQFEDGGVKVKRASPYYPGTVLQQIRACAQEADIW
;
A
#
# COMPACT_ATOMS: atom_id res chain seq x y z
N MET A 1 -27.51 17.99 -19.53
CA MET A 1 -27.87 16.56 -19.42
C MET A 1 -26.61 15.83 -19.03
N SER A 2 -26.57 15.22 -17.84
CA SER A 2 -25.45 14.36 -17.46
C SER A 2 -25.53 13.09 -18.29
N SER A 3 -24.61 12.89 -19.23
CA SER A 3 -24.46 11.63 -19.96
C SER A 3 -24.01 10.57 -18.95
N PHE A 4 -24.72 9.46 -18.89
CA PHE A 4 -24.30 8.29 -18.12
C PHE A 4 -23.10 7.68 -18.87
N THR A 5 -21.92 7.75 -18.27
CA THR A 5 -20.71 7.14 -18.83
C THR A 5 -20.43 5.82 -18.12
N GLU A 6 -19.96 4.83 -18.87
CA GLU A 6 -19.50 3.56 -18.32
C GLU A 6 -18.36 3.83 -17.32
N LYS A 7 -18.46 3.23 -16.12
CA LYS A 7 -17.40 3.30 -15.10
C LYS A 7 -16.45 2.13 -15.27
N ILE A 8 -15.18 2.42 -15.37
CA ILE A 8 -14.12 1.42 -15.53
C ILE A 8 -13.36 1.29 -14.22
N LEU A 9 -13.24 0.07 -13.74
CA LEU A 9 -12.41 -0.32 -12.62
C LEU A 9 -11.33 -1.29 -13.11
N THR A 10 -10.08 -0.98 -12.81
CA THR A 10 -8.92 -1.79 -13.17
C THR A 10 -8.11 -2.10 -11.93
N ALA A 11 -7.80 -3.38 -11.73
CA ALA A 11 -6.89 -3.84 -10.69
C ALA A 11 -5.66 -4.48 -11.31
N THR A 12 -4.47 -4.08 -10.87
CA THR A 12 -3.21 -4.69 -11.27
C THR A 12 -2.56 -5.33 -10.04
N LEU A 13 -2.37 -6.64 -10.08
CA LEU A 13 -1.70 -7.41 -9.05
C LEU A 13 -0.31 -7.78 -9.54
N THR A 14 0.70 -7.53 -8.74
CA THR A 14 2.08 -7.98 -8.98
C THR A 14 2.49 -8.87 -7.82
N MET A 15 2.97 -10.06 -8.11
CA MET A 15 3.49 -10.98 -7.09
C MET A 15 5.01 -10.91 -7.10
N GLY A 16 5.59 -10.66 -5.92
CA GLY A 16 7.04 -10.66 -5.72
C GLY A 16 7.62 -12.08 -5.81
N GLN A 17 8.91 -12.18 -6.08
CA GLN A 17 9.61 -13.48 -6.17
C GLN A 17 10.10 -14.02 -4.82
N GLY A 18 9.57 -13.53 -3.70
CA GLY A 18 10.00 -13.93 -2.35
C GLY A 18 11.24 -13.17 -1.83
N PRO A 19 11.84 -13.59 -0.70
CA PRO A 19 12.79 -12.78 0.07
C PRO A 19 14.14 -12.53 -0.62
N SER A 20 14.40 -13.17 -1.73
CA SER A 20 15.67 -13.04 -2.47
C SER A 20 15.55 -12.22 -3.76
N GLY A 21 14.37 -11.73 -4.10
CA GLY A 21 14.13 -11.13 -5.40
C GLY A 21 13.62 -9.70 -5.33
N ASP A 22 14.47 -8.73 -5.60
CA ASP A 22 14.06 -7.37 -5.95
C ASP A 22 13.45 -7.30 -7.38
N ALA A 23 13.37 -8.42 -8.08
CA ALA A 23 12.78 -8.48 -9.39
C ALA A 23 11.24 -8.47 -9.30
N PRO A 24 10.54 -7.67 -10.11
CA PRO A 24 9.10 -7.73 -10.20
C PRO A 24 8.70 -9.14 -10.65
N GLY A 25 7.77 -9.74 -9.90
CA GLY A 25 7.17 -11.01 -10.27
C GLY A 25 6.13 -10.87 -11.38
N GLU A 26 5.36 -11.91 -11.57
CA GLU A 26 4.29 -11.93 -12.55
C GLU A 26 3.23 -10.87 -12.24
N THR A 27 2.81 -10.14 -13.27
CA THR A 27 1.78 -9.09 -13.14
C THR A 27 0.50 -9.52 -13.84
N LEU A 28 -0.63 -9.39 -13.15
CA LEU A 28 -1.97 -9.66 -13.64
C LEU A 28 -2.78 -8.36 -13.65
N THR A 29 -3.28 -7.98 -14.81
CA THR A 29 -4.21 -6.84 -14.92
C THR A 29 -5.63 -7.36 -15.14
N LEU A 30 -6.53 -6.93 -14.26
CA LEU A 30 -7.94 -7.30 -14.25
C LEU A 30 -8.78 -6.08 -14.65
N SER A 31 -9.54 -6.19 -15.72
CA SER A 31 -10.51 -5.19 -16.18
C SER A 31 -11.71 -5.87 -16.81
N GLY A 32 -12.87 -5.22 -16.80
CA GLY A 32 -14.08 -5.78 -17.38
C GLY A 32 -14.66 -6.98 -16.63
N LEU A 33 -14.16 -7.29 -15.44
CA LEU A 33 -14.68 -8.35 -14.57
C LEU A 33 -15.62 -7.77 -13.53
N ARG A 34 -16.53 -8.61 -13.01
CA ARG A 34 -17.33 -8.25 -11.83
C ARG A 34 -16.39 -8.18 -10.63
N MET A 35 -16.18 -6.98 -10.09
CA MET A 35 -15.36 -6.79 -8.90
C MET A 35 -15.92 -5.70 -7.99
N THR A 36 -15.67 -5.86 -6.69
CA THR A 36 -15.98 -4.89 -5.64
C THR A 36 -14.68 -4.49 -4.98
N VAL A 37 -14.48 -3.21 -4.75
CA VAL A 37 -13.30 -2.68 -4.07
C VAL A 37 -13.75 -1.71 -2.99
N ASP A 38 -13.40 -2.01 -1.75
CA ASP A 38 -13.62 -1.16 -0.58
C ASP A 38 -12.28 -0.64 -0.10
N THR A 39 -12.17 0.68 0.06
CA THR A 39 -10.95 1.32 0.55
C THR A 39 -11.24 2.17 1.77
N VAL A 40 -10.44 2.00 2.81
CA VAL A 40 -10.48 2.82 4.02
C VAL A 40 -9.16 3.56 4.14
N LYS A 41 -9.23 4.89 4.22
CA LYS A 41 -8.08 5.76 4.43
C LYS A 41 -8.22 6.40 5.81
N PRO A 42 -7.65 5.82 6.85
CA PRO A 42 -7.71 6.37 8.20
C PRO A 42 -6.90 7.67 8.30
N ILE A 43 -7.22 8.45 9.31
CA ILE A 43 -6.44 9.64 9.70
C ILE A 43 -5.35 9.19 10.68
N GLY A 44 -4.23 9.90 10.72
CA GLY A 44 -3.13 9.64 11.63
C GLY A 44 -2.15 8.59 11.10
N ASP A 45 -1.62 7.77 12.00
CA ASP A 45 -0.53 6.83 11.73
C ASP A 45 -1.00 5.45 11.23
N ALA A 46 -2.30 5.24 11.13
CA ALA A 46 -2.87 3.99 10.64
C ALA A 46 -2.73 3.88 9.13
N MET A 47 -2.42 2.68 8.66
CA MET A 47 -2.31 2.42 7.22
C MET A 47 -3.69 2.32 6.58
N GLY A 48 -3.81 2.85 5.37
CA GLY A 48 -5.00 2.63 4.55
C GLY A 48 -5.14 1.15 4.21
N GLN A 49 -6.38 0.66 4.22
CA GLN A 49 -6.73 -0.72 3.91
C GLN A 49 -7.57 -0.78 2.64
N MET A 50 -7.37 -1.83 1.86
CA MET A 50 -8.19 -2.17 0.72
C MET A 50 -8.63 -3.63 0.82
N THR A 51 -9.92 -3.87 0.56
CA THR A 51 -10.47 -5.21 0.35
C THR A 51 -11.07 -5.26 -1.04
N MET A 52 -10.70 -6.27 -1.82
CA MET A 52 -11.20 -6.49 -3.17
C MET A 52 -11.76 -7.90 -3.30
N ARG A 53 -12.88 -8.02 -4.01
CA ARG A 53 -13.45 -9.31 -4.45
C ARG A 53 -13.61 -9.28 -5.97
N VAL A 54 -13.09 -10.31 -6.62
CA VAL A 54 -13.15 -10.47 -8.09
C VAL A 54 -13.80 -11.79 -8.42
N PHE A 55 -14.67 -11.80 -9.43
CA PHE A 55 -15.37 -12.99 -9.92
C PHE A 55 -14.98 -13.27 -11.36
N GLY A 56 -15.06 -14.55 -11.74
CA GLY A 56 -14.81 -14.97 -13.12
C GLY A 56 -13.36 -15.27 -13.46
N LEU A 57 -12.49 -15.36 -12.44
CA LEU A 57 -11.11 -15.84 -12.63
C LEU A 57 -11.09 -17.37 -12.77
N SER A 58 -10.19 -17.88 -13.60
CA SER A 58 -9.94 -19.32 -13.68
C SER A 58 -9.25 -19.81 -12.40
N GLN A 59 -9.47 -21.07 -12.06
CA GLN A 59 -8.83 -21.70 -10.89
C GLN A 59 -7.31 -21.61 -10.95
N ASP A 60 -6.72 -21.78 -12.12
CA ASP A 60 -5.28 -21.68 -12.32
C ASP A 60 -4.75 -20.27 -11.95
N VAL A 61 -5.43 -19.21 -12.39
CA VAL A 61 -5.09 -17.84 -12.04
C VAL A 61 -5.24 -17.61 -10.54
N MET A 62 -6.36 -18.05 -9.94
CA MET A 62 -6.57 -17.90 -8.50
C MET A 62 -5.48 -18.61 -7.69
N ASN A 63 -5.12 -19.83 -8.06
CA ASN A 63 -4.06 -20.60 -7.37
C ASN A 63 -2.70 -19.90 -7.46
N ARG A 64 -2.38 -19.34 -8.63
CA ARG A 64 -1.10 -18.67 -8.88
C ARG A 64 -0.94 -17.38 -8.06
N TYR A 65 -2.03 -16.64 -7.86
CA TYR A 65 -2.05 -15.38 -7.13
C TYR A 65 -2.48 -15.50 -5.66
N THR A 66 -2.69 -16.72 -5.17
CA THR A 66 -3.01 -16.99 -3.77
C THR A 66 -1.79 -16.74 -2.87
N SER A 67 -1.99 -15.96 -1.82
CA SER A 67 -0.99 -15.64 -0.80
C SER A 67 -1.66 -15.65 0.57
N ILE A 68 -1.55 -16.76 1.30
CA ILE A 68 -2.20 -16.99 2.59
C ILE A 68 -1.15 -17.17 3.68
N GLY A 69 -1.52 -16.83 4.91
CA GLY A 69 -0.77 -17.15 6.12
C GLY A 69 0.10 -16.02 6.66
N THR A 70 0.48 -16.20 7.93
CA THR A 70 1.32 -15.28 8.71
C THR A 70 2.81 -15.44 8.44
N VAL A 71 3.16 -15.83 7.24
CA VAL A 71 4.56 -15.96 6.85
C VAL A 71 5.25 -14.60 7.03
N ASN A 72 6.52 -14.65 7.39
CA ASN A 72 7.40 -13.49 7.48
C ASN A 72 7.03 -12.45 6.40
N LEU A 73 6.70 -11.24 6.82
CA LEU A 73 6.28 -10.15 5.93
C LEU A 73 7.30 -9.89 4.79
N ALA A 74 8.57 -10.24 4.99
CA ALA A 74 9.59 -10.17 3.95
C ALA A 74 9.26 -11.03 2.72
N TYR A 75 8.52 -12.13 2.87
CA TYR A 75 8.06 -12.95 1.73
C TYR A 75 6.91 -12.29 0.96
N LYS A 76 6.23 -11.31 1.56
CA LYS A 76 5.18 -10.52 0.92
C LYS A 76 5.70 -9.22 0.35
N ALA A 77 6.97 -8.89 0.61
CA ALA A 77 7.64 -7.76 -0.02
C ALA A 77 7.63 -7.96 -1.55
N GLY A 78 7.13 -6.97 -2.26
CA GLY A 78 6.93 -7.06 -3.71
C GLY A 78 5.55 -7.56 -4.15
N ASN A 79 4.73 -8.16 -3.27
CA ASN A 79 3.34 -8.42 -3.58
C ASN A 79 2.56 -7.10 -3.50
N ARG A 80 2.15 -6.60 -4.64
CA ARG A 80 1.52 -5.27 -4.75
C ARG A 80 0.21 -5.34 -5.50
N VAL A 81 -0.73 -4.49 -5.09
CA VAL A 81 -1.95 -4.23 -5.84
C VAL A 81 -2.10 -2.73 -6.09
N THR A 82 -2.55 -2.41 -7.29
CA THR A 82 -2.87 -1.05 -7.70
C THR A 82 -4.29 -1.05 -8.23
N ILE A 83 -5.13 -0.14 -7.74
CA ILE A 83 -6.51 0.03 -8.18
C ILE A 83 -6.66 1.39 -8.83
N SER A 84 -7.20 1.39 -10.04
CA SER A 84 -7.53 2.60 -10.77
C SER A 84 -8.99 2.58 -11.21
N ALA A 85 -9.64 3.73 -11.17
CA ALA A 85 -11.02 3.88 -11.67
C ALA A 85 -11.20 5.18 -12.43
N GLY A 86 -12.14 5.17 -13.36
CA GLY A 86 -12.46 6.33 -14.18
C GLY A 86 -13.68 6.11 -15.04
N ASP A 87 -13.96 7.10 -15.86
CA ASP A 87 -14.98 7.01 -16.89
C ASP A 87 -14.42 6.42 -18.17
N GLY A 88 -15.21 5.66 -18.92
CA GLY A 88 -14.82 5.16 -20.23
C GLY A 88 -14.36 6.29 -21.15
N GLY A 89 -13.20 6.11 -21.77
CA GLY A 89 -12.59 7.12 -22.64
C GLY A 89 -11.70 8.17 -21.92
N THR A 90 -11.58 8.08 -20.59
CA THR A 90 -10.64 8.93 -19.81
C THR A 90 -9.51 8.11 -19.24
N THR A 91 -8.41 8.77 -18.85
CA THR A 91 -7.35 8.09 -18.11
C THR A 91 -7.82 7.78 -16.70
N PRO A 92 -7.88 6.49 -16.27
CA PRO A 92 -8.31 6.14 -14.93
C PRO A 92 -7.39 6.74 -13.85
N SER A 93 -7.99 7.27 -12.80
CA SER A 93 -7.26 7.79 -11.65
C SER A 93 -6.88 6.67 -10.69
N LEU A 94 -5.68 6.76 -10.12
CA LEU A 94 -5.23 5.86 -9.06
C LEU A 94 -6.07 6.09 -7.79
N ILE A 95 -6.75 5.03 -7.32
CA ILE A 95 -7.54 5.06 -6.08
C ILE A 95 -6.75 4.50 -4.92
N PHE A 96 -6.03 3.40 -5.15
CA PHE A 96 -5.29 2.68 -4.12
C PHE A 96 -4.02 2.06 -4.68
N SER A 97 -2.95 2.09 -3.91
CA SER A 97 -1.74 1.29 -4.13
C SER A 97 -1.23 0.79 -2.78
N GLY A 98 -0.91 -0.51 -2.71
CA GLY A 98 -0.48 -1.10 -1.45
C GLY A 98 0.10 -2.50 -1.60
N MET A 99 0.66 -2.99 -0.50
CA MET A 99 1.18 -4.34 -0.37
C MET A 99 0.05 -5.33 -0.09
N ILE A 100 0.00 -6.42 -0.86
CA ILE A 100 -0.95 -7.51 -0.64
C ILE A 100 -0.54 -8.28 0.61
N MET A 101 -1.45 -8.31 1.59
CA MET A 101 -1.28 -9.08 2.81
C MET A 101 -1.81 -10.48 2.66
N GLU A 102 -3.00 -10.61 2.06
CA GLU A 102 -3.65 -11.89 1.82
C GLU A 102 -4.40 -11.87 0.49
N ALA A 103 -4.38 -13.00 -0.19
CA ALA A 103 -5.16 -13.23 -1.38
C ALA A 103 -5.57 -14.71 -1.44
N TRP A 104 -6.88 -14.99 -1.61
CA TRP A 104 -7.40 -16.37 -1.59
C TRP A 104 -8.69 -16.51 -2.42
N ALA A 105 -8.93 -17.73 -2.89
CA ALA A 105 -10.19 -18.11 -3.50
C ALA A 105 -11.21 -18.53 -2.43
N ASP A 106 -12.40 -17.96 -2.51
CA ASP A 106 -13.54 -18.31 -1.65
C ASP A 106 -14.57 -19.11 -2.45
N TYR A 107 -14.68 -20.38 -2.14
CA TYR A 107 -15.58 -21.35 -2.77
C TYR A 107 -16.95 -21.45 -2.09
N ALA A 108 -17.19 -20.72 -0.99
CA ALA A 108 -18.44 -20.80 -0.24
C ALA A 108 -19.66 -20.42 -1.07
N GLY A 109 -19.48 -19.56 -2.09
CA GLY A 109 -20.50 -19.11 -3.01
C GLY A 109 -20.57 -19.89 -4.32
N ALA A 110 -19.97 -21.07 -4.44
CA ALA A 110 -19.96 -21.83 -5.70
C ALA A 110 -21.37 -22.00 -6.29
N PRO A 111 -21.56 -21.86 -7.63
CA PRO A 111 -20.53 -21.74 -8.67
C PRO A 111 -19.87 -20.35 -8.79
N ASP A 112 -20.35 -19.33 -8.11
CA ASP A 112 -19.80 -17.97 -8.10
C ASP A 112 -18.59 -17.86 -7.15
N VAL A 113 -17.45 -18.42 -7.55
CA VAL A 113 -16.21 -18.35 -6.79
C VAL A 113 -15.65 -16.93 -6.82
N ALA A 114 -15.35 -16.37 -5.64
CA ALA A 114 -14.74 -15.08 -5.49
C ALA A 114 -13.25 -15.19 -5.17
N PHE A 115 -12.42 -14.41 -5.83
CA PHE A 115 -11.04 -14.19 -5.43
C PHE A 115 -10.96 -12.94 -4.58
N ASN A 116 -10.53 -13.09 -3.32
CA ASN A 116 -10.43 -12.01 -2.35
C ASN A 116 -8.98 -11.55 -2.22
N VAL A 117 -8.80 -10.25 -2.08
CA VAL A 117 -7.48 -9.63 -1.86
C VAL A 117 -7.61 -8.60 -0.75
N VAL A 118 -6.72 -8.68 0.24
CA VAL A 118 -6.56 -7.67 1.31
C VAL A 118 -5.18 -7.06 1.19
N ALA A 119 -5.12 -5.73 1.18
CA ALA A 119 -3.88 -4.99 1.04
C ALA A 119 -3.84 -3.77 1.96
N PHE A 120 -2.61 -3.36 2.33
CA PHE A 120 -2.38 -2.15 3.12
C PHE A 120 -1.48 -1.18 2.36
N SER A 121 -1.85 0.11 2.38
CA SER A 121 -1.00 1.17 1.85
C SER A 121 0.21 1.37 2.76
N GLY A 122 1.37 1.65 2.16
CA GLY A 122 2.60 1.88 2.94
C GLY A 122 3.18 0.64 3.63
N GLY A 123 2.65 -0.57 3.37
CA GLY A 123 3.13 -1.81 4.00
C GLY A 123 4.62 -2.08 3.77
N GLU A 124 5.18 -1.64 2.65
CA GLU A 124 6.62 -1.74 2.37
C GLU A 124 7.47 -0.92 3.35
N ALA A 125 6.95 0.22 3.81
CA ALA A 125 7.64 1.07 4.79
C ALA A 125 7.79 0.40 6.17
N LEU A 126 6.89 -0.57 6.51
CA LEU A 126 7.03 -1.39 7.72
C LEU A 126 8.30 -2.24 7.71
N LEU A 127 8.69 -2.70 6.52
CA LEU A 127 9.80 -3.64 6.34
C LEU A 127 11.11 -2.94 6.03
N LYS A 128 11.04 -1.72 5.53
CA LYS A 128 12.22 -1.00 5.07
C LYS A 128 13.09 -0.54 6.24
N THR A 129 14.19 -1.24 6.44
CA THR A 129 15.24 -0.84 7.38
C THR A 129 16.07 0.28 6.77
N ILE A 130 16.26 1.34 7.52
CA ILE A 130 17.12 2.46 7.16
C ILE A 130 18.12 2.70 8.30
N PRO A 131 19.24 3.38 8.04
CA PRO A 131 20.12 3.81 9.10
C PRO A 131 19.38 4.66 10.12
N VAL A 132 19.89 4.63 11.35
CA VAL A 132 19.37 5.48 12.43
C VAL A 132 19.52 6.93 12.02
N SER A 133 18.42 7.69 12.15
CA SER A 133 18.45 9.14 11.93
C SER A 133 18.90 9.85 13.19
N THR A 134 20.03 10.52 13.09
CA THR A 134 20.60 11.30 14.19
C THR A 134 21.03 12.67 13.69
N PHE A 135 20.76 13.69 14.47
CA PHE A 135 21.03 15.08 14.13
C PHE A 135 21.73 15.78 15.29
N LYS A 136 22.51 16.78 15.00
CA LYS A 136 23.23 17.56 16.01
C LYS A 136 22.65 18.96 16.09
N GLY A 137 22.31 19.39 17.30
CA GLY A 137 21.73 20.72 17.54
C GLY A 137 20.24 20.79 17.27
N ASP A 138 19.71 22.00 17.22
CA ASP A 138 18.28 22.25 16.96
C ASP A 138 17.94 21.90 15.51
N THR A 139 17.11 20.90 15.35
CA THR A 139 16.70 20.36 14.05
C THR A 139 15.20 20.55 13.85
N ASP A 140 14.81 21.01 12.66
CA ASP A 140 13.42 21.16 12.25
C ASP A 140 12.82 19.79 11.98
N ILE A 141 11.71 19.48 12.63
CA ILE A 141 11.04 18.18 12.50
C ILE A 141 10.45 17.98 11.09
N ALA A 142 9.99 19.03 10.43
CA ALA A 142 9.51 18.93 9.05
C ALA A 142 10.63 18.51 8.08
N GLU A 143 11.86 18.97 8.29
CA GLU A 143 13.03 18.56 7.51
C GLU A 143 13.37 17.06 7.73
N VAL A 144 13.33 16.62 9.00
CA VAL A 144 13.52 15.21 9.35
C VAL A 144 12.47 14.33 8.67
N MET A 145 11.20 14.71 8.79
CA MET A 145 10.07 13.98 8.19
C MET A 145 10.18 13.92 6.66
N ARG A 146 10.58 15.02 6.01
CA ARG A 146 10.82 15.06 4.56
C ARG A 146 11.91 14.06 4.14
N GLY A 147 13.01 14.03 4.88
CA GLY A 147 14.10 13.07 4.66
C GLY A 147 13.66 11.62 4.81
N LEU A 148 12.89 11.32 5.86
CA LEU A 148 12.33 9.98 6.11
C LEU A 148 11.33 9.57 5.04
N ALA A 149 10.42 10.46 4.62
CA ALA A 149 9.47 10.22 3.55
C ALA A 149 10.19 9.91 2.23
N THR A 150 11.22 10.68 1.88
CA THR A 150 12.05 10.42 0.69
C THR A 150 12.70 9.04 0.76
N GLN A 151 13.26 8.66 1.92
CA GLN A 151 13.84 7.34 2.10
C GLN A 151 12.80 6.21 2.03
N ALA A 152 11.56 6.49 2.47
CA ALA A 152 10.43 5.56 2.34
C ALA A 152 9.93 5.42 0.90
N GLY A 153 10.26 6.34 0.01
CA GLY A 153 9.66 6.46 -1.32
C GLY A 153 8.25 7.06 -1.28
N LEU A 154 7.95 7.84 -0.24
CA LEU A 154 6.68 8.53 -0.03
C LEU A 154 6.80 10.00 -0.45
N GLN A 155 5.69 10.59 -0.85
CA GLN A 155 5.60 12.04 -1.02
C GLN A 155 5.39 12.70 0.35
N PHE A 156 6.04 13.83 0.56
CA PHE A 156 5.90 14.64 1.76
C PHE A 156 5.14 15.91 1.45
N GLU A 157 4.07 16.16 2.18
CA GLU A 157 3.33 17.41 2.15
C GLU A 157 3.49 18.10 3.51
N ASP A 158 3.96 19.34 3.48
CA ASP A 158 4.21 20.13 4.68
C ASP A 158 2.97 20.93 5.06
N GLY A 159 2.32 20.52 6.16
CA GLY A 159 1.17 21.21 6.75
C GLY A 159 1.55 22.50 7.51
N GLY A 160 2.78 22.99 7.42
CA GLY A 160 3.24 24.20 8.11
C GLY A 160 3.70 23.97 9.54
N VAL A 161 4.08 22.76 9.89
CA VAL A 161 4.60 22.41 11.21
C VAL A 161 5.96 23.12 11.45
N LYS A 162 6.08 23.84 12.56
CA LYS A 162 7.29 24.58 12.95
C LYS A 162 7.77 24.15 14.34
N VAL A 163 8.13 22.87 14.46
CA VAL A 163 8.65 22.29 15.69
C VAL A 163 10.12 21.97 15.53
N LYS A 164 10.95 22.39 16.50
CA LYS A 164 12.36 22.04 16.58
C LYS A 164 12.63 21.14 17.77
N ARG A 165 13.57 20.23 17.62
CA ARG A 165 14.06 19.34 18.68
C ARG A 165 15.57 19.40 18.75
N ALA A 166 16.11 19.39 19.98
CA ALA A 166 17.55 19.42 20.22
C ALA A 166 18.12 18.01 20.04
N SER A 167 18.98 17.86 19.05
CA SER A 167 19.72 16.62 18.78
C SER A 167 18.84 15.36 18.73
N PRO A 168 17.78 15.33 17.88
CA PRO A 168 16.85 14.19 17.83
C PRO A 168 17.54 12.93 17.33
N TYR A 169 17.05 11.77 17.84
CA TYR A 169 17.57 10.44 17.55
C TYR A 169 16.42 9.45 17.32
N TYR A 170 16.34 8.91 16.11
CA TYR A 170 15.26 8.00 15.71
C TYR A 170 15.81 6.67 15.21
N PRO A 171 15.74 5.59 16.00
CA PRO A 171 16.11 4.23 15.58
C PRO A 171 14.94 3.46 14.96
N GLY A 172 15.25 2.36 14.28
CA GLY A 172 14.26 1.41 13.79
C GLY A 172 13.99 1.52 12.29
N THR A 173 12.86 0.92 11.86
CA THR A 173 12.41 1.00 10.46
C THR A 173 11.99 2.42 10.10
N VAL A 174 11.89 2.73 8.81
CA VAL A 174 11.49 4.07 8.36
C VAL A 174 10.15 4.50 8.95
N LEU A 175 9.19 3.59 9.07
CA LEU A 175 7.89 3.91 9.65
C LEU A 175 7.97 4.13 11.17
N GLN A 176 8.81 3.37 11.88
CA GLN A 176 9.04 3.59 13.32
C GLN A 176 9.67 4.95 13.57
N GLN A 177 10.64 5.34 12.75
CA GLN A 177 11.28 6.65 12.84
C GLN A 177 10.29 7.79 12.54
N ILE A 178 9.44 7.65 11.51
CA ILE A 178 8.39 8.62 11.19
C ILE A 178 7.41 8.77 12.37
N ARG A 179 6.94 7.66 12.95
CA ARG A 179 6.03 7.68 14.10
C ARG A 179 6.65 8.34 15.33
N ALA A 180 7.89 7.98 15.67
CA ALA A 180 8.59 8.59 16.78
C ALA A 180 8.76 10.11 16.57
N CYS A 181 9.11 10.53 15.37
CA CYS A 181 9.24 11.93 15.01
C CYS A 181 7.91 12.69 15.13
N ALA A 182 6.81 12.09 14.66
CA ALA A 182 5.46 12.66 14.76
C ALA A 182 5.00 12.78 16.21
N GLN A 183 5.22 11.75 17.03
CA GLN A 183 4.89 11.75 18.46
C GLN A 183 5.64 12.83 19.22
N GLU A 184 6.95 12.99 18.99
CA GLU A 184 7.73 14.05 19.63
C GLU A 184 7.29 15.45 19.24
N ALA A 185 6.75 15.61 18.05
CA ALA A 185 6.26 16.89 17.55
C ALA A 185 4.78 17.16 17.90
N ASP A 186 4.09 16.18 18.52
CA ASP A 186 2.65 16.21 18.77
C ASP A 186 1.82 16.42 17.50
N ILE A 187 2.20 15.72 16.43
CA ILE A 187 1.55 15.77 15.11
C ILE A 187 0.77 14.47 14.93
N TRP A 188 -0.53 14.59 14.65
CA TRP A 188 -1.45 13.48 14.38
C TRP A 188 -2.25 13.70 13.11
#